data_bbaceb23054f58832d9edb42554fae07
#
_entry.id   bbaceb23054f58832d9edb42554fae07
#
_cell.length_a   1.000
_cell.length_b   1.000
_cell.length_c   1.000
_cell.angle_alpha   90.00
_cell.angle_beta   90.00
_cell.angle_gamma   90.00
#
_symmetry.space_group_name_H-M   'P 1'
#
loop_
_entity.id
_entity.type
_entity.pdbx_description
1 polymer ?
#
loop_
_entity_poly.entity_id
_entity_poly.type
_entity_poly.pdbx_seq_one_letter_code
_entity_poly.pdbx_strand_id
1 'polypeptide(L)'
;MKKSNKSKLRFDTEKNARSSRSRRFAAAFSCFFILLASVSVLLLLRHYNFDLSQIAKPSDEQTTEESSTETPAPEVEGVRNYLLLCTADGNNSIRFISIVTADLNDKTLSIKAIDPKASVSVPGCTGTFSTQLDYGTPQLVLAVENYSGVKIDKYIRSTDSNFKSIINYLGGIEVNVEKQIDIRTPELTAVIAKGNQTMAGDTMLKYIRSFESQPNKQAEIIADMIEQKLTSAALANADAHYTKIINLIESDISVVNFADMQQGLKALLYDKNGVTVTVN
;
A
#
# COMPACT_ATOMS: atom_id res chain seq x y z
N MET A 1 -37.76 30.88 72.89
CA MET A 1 -37.85 29.77 71.87
C MET A 1 -38.10 30.37 70.46
N LYS A 2 -37.09 30.42 69.60
CA LYS A 2 -37.22 30.93 68.20
C LYS A 2 -37.11 29.76 67.23
N LYS A 3 -38.21 29.51 66.49
CA LYS A 3 -38.22 28.50 65.42
C LYS A 3 -37.48 29.04 64.19
N SER A 4 -36.47 28.33 63.76
CA SER A 4 -35.75 28.59 62.52
C SER A 4 -36.55 28.01 61.32
N ASN A 5 -36.93 28.90 60.38
CA ASN A 5 -37.49 28.55 59.12
C ASN A 5 -36.36 28.21 58.14
N LYS A 6 -36.21 26.94 57.70
CA LYS A 6 -35.33 26.56 56.63
C LYS A 6 -36.10 26.68 55.30
N SER A 7 -35.77 27.67 54.49
CA SER A 7 -36.20 27.79 53.11
C SER A 7 -35.52 26.72 52.26
N LYS A 8 -36.31 25.84 51.65
CA LYS A 8 -35.84 24.90 50.65
C LYS A 8 -35.74 25.64 49.30
N LEU A 9 -34.51 25.88 48.85
CA LEU A 9 -34.25 26.28 47.47
C LEU A 9 -34.55 25.09 46.54
N ARG A 10 -35.55 25.24 45.66
CA ARG A 10 -35.83 24.35 44.56
C ARG A 10 -34.94 24.79 43.38
N PHE A 11 -34.01 23.97 43.00
CA PHE A 11 -33.34 24.07 41.71
C PHE A 11 -34.23 23.38 40.67
N ASP A 12 -34.94 24.13 39.87
CA ASP A 12 -35.61 23.60 38.66
C ASP A 12 -34.55 23.38 37.59
N THR A 13 -34.41 22.14 37.21
CA THR A 13 -33.45 21.69 36.22
C THR A 13 -33.92 22.02 34.81
N GLU A 14 -33.29 22.98 34.16
CA GLU A 14 -33.37 23.24 32.72
C GLU A 14 -32.70 22.11 31.88
N LYS A 15 -32.77 20.86 32.35
CA LYS A 15 -32.11 19.74 31.64
C LYS A 15 -32.88 19.15 30.48
N ASN A 16 -34.18 19.45 30.33
CA ASN A 16 -35.00 18.79 29.32
C ASN A 16 -35.07 19.48 27.96
N ALA A 17 -34.69 20.74 27.83
CA ALA A 17 -34.76 21.44 26.54
C ALA A 17 -33.54 21.20 25.63
N ARG A 18 -32.38 20.89 26.19
CA ARG A 18 -31.18 20.58 25.42
C ARG A 18 -31.17 19.16 24.82
N SER A 19 -31.81 18.22 25.48
CA SER A 19 -31.87 16.82 25.02
C SER A 19 -32.73 16.61 23.75
N SER A 20 -33.79 17.42 23.58
CA SER A 20 -34.68 17.29 22.41
C SER A 20 -34.08 17.89 21.12
N ARG A 21 -33.29 18.95 21.23
CA ARG A 21 -32.58 19.54 20.07
C ARG A 21 -31.46 18.65 19.57
N SER A 22 -30.66 18.06 20.45
CA SER A 22 -29.58 17.15 20.07
C SER A 22 -30.09 15.87 19.40
N ARG A 23 -31.23 15.33 19.88
CA ARG A 23 -31.88 14.17 19.26
C ARG A 23 -32.45 14.49 17.86
N ARG A 24 -33.00 15.66 17.65
CA ARG A 24 -33.49 16.10 16.32
C ARG A 24 -32.33 16.38 15.36
N PHE A 25 -31.22 16.93 15.82
CA PHE A 25 -30.00 17.09 15.03
C PHE A 25 -29.37 15.72 14.68
N ALA A 26 -29.29 14.80 15.62
CA ALA A 26 -28.77 13.45 15.38
C ALA A 26 -29.66 12.68 14.39
N ALA A 27 -31.00 12.80 14.51
CA ALA A 27 -31.92 12.18 13.56
C ALA A 27 -31.85 12.79 12.15
N ALA A 28 -31.76 14.11 12.02
CA ALA A 28 -31.60 14.80 10.73
C ALA A 28 -30.25 14.46 10.08
N PHE A 29 -29.16 14.36 10.86
CA PHE A 29 -27.84 13.99 10.41
C PHE A 29 -27.81 12.52 9.93
N SER A 30 -28.47 11.61 10.68
CA SER A 30 -28.59 10.20 10.29
C SER A 30 -29.40 10.03 9.00
N CYS A 31 -30.53 10.75 8.83
CA CYS A 31 -31.30 10.74 7.58
C CYS A 31 -30.51 11.29 6.40
N PHE A 32 -29.69 12.31 6.59
CA PHE A 32 -28.83 12.86 5.54
C PHE A 32 -27.76 11.84 5.08
N PHE A 33 -27.14 11.13 6.02
CA PHE A 33 -26.18 10.08 5.68
C PHE A 33 -26.80 8.87 5.00
N ILE A 34 -28.02 8.47 5.41
CA ILE A 34 -28.76 7.38 4.75
C ILE A 34 -29.14 7.80 3.32
N LEU A 35 -29.54 9.06 3.10
CA LEU A 35 -29.83 9.60 1.78
C LEU A 35 -28.58 9.67 0.89
N LEU A 36 -27.44 10.10 1.44
CA LEU A 36 -26.16 10.13 0.73
C LEU A 36 -25.68 8.71 0.38
N ALA A 37 -25.81 7.76 1.29
CA ALA A 37 -25.47 6.36 1.05
C ALA A 37 -26.38 5.74 -0.02
N SER A 38 -27.69 6.01 0.00
CA SER A 38 -28.61 5.50 -1.02
C SER A 38 -28.35 6.09 -2.41
N VAL A 39 -28.01 7.39 -2.50
CA VAL A 39 -27.61 8.02 -3.76
C VAL A 39 -26.29 7.45 -4.27
N SER A 40 -25.32 7.21 -3.38
CA SER A 40 -24.04 6.59 -3.74
C SER A 40 -24.23 5.16 -4.26
N VAL A 41 -25.10 4.36 -3.61
CA VAL A 41 -25.45 3.01 -4.07
C VAL A 41 -26.16 3.05 -5.42
N LEU A 42 -27.09 3.98 -5.64
CA LEU A 42 -27.79 4.13 -6.93
C LEU A 42 -26.82 4.57 -8.05
N LEU A 43 -25.86 5.45 -7.76
CA LEU A 43 -24.84 5.85 -8.72
C LEU A 43 -23.88 4.69 -9.05
N LEU A 44 -23.52 3.89 -8.06
CA LEU A 44 -22.72 2.67 -8.26
C LEU A 44 -23.47 1.62 -9.08
N LEU A 45 -24.75 1.36 -8.77
CA LEU A 45 -25.60 0.44 -9.55
C LEU A 45 -25.77 0.89 -11.00
N ARG A 46 -25.89 2.22 -11.24
CA ARG A 46 -25.97 2.78 -12.59
C ARG A 46 -24.62 2.72 -13.33
N HIS A 47 -23.52 2.89 -12.63
CA HIS A 47 -22.18 2.83 -13.21
C HIS A 47 -21.79 1.41 -13.61
N TYR A 48 -22.23 0.41 -12.84
CA TYR A 48 -21.94 -1.02 -13.10
C TYR A 48 -23.00 -1.73 -13.95
N ASN A 49 -23.97 -1.01 -14.59
CA ASN A 49 -25.05 -1.61 -15.40
C ASN A 49 -25.74 -2.80 -14.72
N PHE A 50 -25.97 -2.72 -13.40
CA PHE A 50 -26.58 -3.80 -12.64
C PHE A 50 -28.10 -3.88 -13.00
N ASP A 51 -28.46 -4.93 -13.74
CA ASP A 51 -29.85 -5.16 -14.16
C ASP A 51 -30.65 -5.85 -13.04
N LEU A 52 -31.50 -5.07 -12.36
CA LEU A 52 -32.38 -5.55 -11.29
C LEU A 52 -33.49 -6.51 -11.77
N SER A 53 -33.68 -6.67 -13.08
CA SER A 53 -34.70 -7.57 -13.64
C SER A 53 -34.37 -9.06 -13.40
N GLN A 54 -33.13 -9.39 -13.05
CA GLN A 54 -32.71 -10.76 -12.77
C GLN A 54 -33.08 -11.27 -11.37
N ILE A 55 -33.47 -10.39 -10.44
CA ILE A 55 -33.80 -10.78 -9.06
C ILE A 55 -35.26 -11.25 -8.90
N ALA A 56 -36.12 -11.04 -9.89
CA ALA A 56 -37.59 -11.26 -9.82
C ALA A 56 -38.10 -12.49 -10.56
N LYS A 57 -37.28 -13.50 -10.90
CA LYS A 57 -37.74 -14.75 -11.48
C LYS A 57 -37.81 -15.87 -10.43
N PRO A 58 -38.98 -16.56 -10.26
CA PRO A 58 -39.03 -17.77 -9.45
C PRO A 58 -38.21 -18.88 -10.11
N SER A 59 -37.48 -19.62 -9.31
CA SER A 59 -36.67 -20.76 -9.74
C SER A 59 -37.54 -21.91 -10.21
N ASP A 60 -37.49 -22.19 -11.50
CA ASP A 60 -37.82 -23.52 -12.01
C ASP A 60 -36.51 -24.36 -11.95
N GLU A 61 -36.60 -25.50 -11.30
CA GLU A 61 -35.54 -26.48 -11.21
C GLU A 61 -35.17 -26.99 -12.62
N GLN A 62 -34.02 -26.57 -13.12
CA GLN A 62 -33.31 -27.28 -14.18
C GLN A 62 -31.94 -27.69 -13.70
N THR A 63 -31.77 -28.99 -13.62
CA THR A 63 -30.51 -29.68 -13.50
C THR A 63 -29.53 -29.13 -14.55
N THR A 64 -28.59 -28.31 -14.13
CA THR A 64 -27.53 -27.82 -15.02
C THR A 64 -26.25 -28.54 -14.66
N GLU A 65 -25.71 -29.27 -15.61
CA GLU A 65 -24.36 -29.79 -15.60
C GLU A 65 -23.39 -28.66 -15.22
N GLU A 66 -22.50 -28.94 -14.26
CA GLU A 66 -21.41 -28.05 -13.92
C GLU A 66 -20.48 -27.86 -15.14
N SER A 67 -20.82 -26.92 -15.99
CA SER A 67 -19.86 -26.32 -16.90
C SER A 67 -18.96 -25.43 -16.06
N SER A 68 -17.72 -25.84 -15.84
CA SER A 68 -16.67 -25.01 -15.30
C SER A 68 -16.46 -23.82 -16.25
N THR A 69 -17.18 -22.74 -16.00
CA THR A 69 -16.96 -21.48 -16.71
C THR A 69 -15.66 -20.89 -16.15
N GLU A 70 -14.56 -21.20 -16.81
CA GLU A 70 -13.30 -20.50 -16.58
C GLU A 70 -13.56 -19.00 -16.73
N THR A 71 -13.36 -18.23 -15.67
CA THR A 71 -13.44 -16.77 -15.75
C THR A 71 -12.36 -16.32 -16.74
N PRO A 72 -12.72 -15.63 -17.84
CA PRO A 72 -11.72 -15.23 -18.82
C PRO A 72 -10.66 -14.36 -18.14
N ALA A 73 -9.39 -14.52 -18.60
CA ALA A 73 -8.29 -13.71 -18.10
C ALA A 73 -8.61 -12.22 -18.28
N PRO A 74 -8.29 -11.36 -17.31
CA PRO A 74 -8.44 -9.92 -17.49
C PRO A 74 -7.61 -9.45 -18.68
N GLU A 75 -8.24 -8.83 -19.68
CA GLU A 75 -7.55 -8.17 -20.77
C GLU A 75 -7.01 -6.82 -20.27
N VAL A 76 -5.82 -6.84 -19.67
CA VAL A 76 -5.09 -5.64 -19.26
C VAL A 76 -3.73 -5.67 -19.93
N GLU A 77 -3.43 -4.62 -20.67
CA GLU A 77 -2.19 -4.52 -21.47
C GLU A 77 -1.33 -3.33 -21.03
N GLY A 78 -0.08 -3.35 -21.43
CA GLY A 78 0.88 -2.28 -21.30
C GLY A 78 1.89 -2.49 -20.19
N VAL A 79 2.82 -1.54 -20.09
CA VAL A 79 3.90 -1.55 -19.11
C VAL A 79 3.61 -0.49 -18.06
N ARG A 80 3.86 -0.80 -16.79
CA ARG A 80 3.70 0.12 -15.66
C ARG A 80 4.99 0.14 -14.85
N ASN A 81 5.49 1.34 -14.58
CA ASN A 81 6.73 1.56 -13.83
C ASN A 81 6.45 2.23 -12.49
N TYR A 82 6.82 1.58 -11.42
CA TYR A 82 6.64 2.05 -10.06
C TYR A 82 7.99 2.38 -9.45
N LEU A 83 8.15 3.60 -8.93
CA LEU A 83 9.31 3.95 -8.13
C LEU A 83 9.09 3.48 -6.69
N LEU A 84 9.91 2.57 -6.21
CA LEU A 84 9.89 2.06 -4.84
C LEU A 84 11.10 2.56 -4.08
N LEU A 85 10.88 3.22 -2.92
CA LEU A 85 11.98 3.69 -2.09
C LEU A 85 11.67 3.64 -0.60
N CYS A 86 12.73 3.52 0.19
CA CYS A 86 12.71 3.67 1.64
C CYS A 86 13.68 4.76 2.07
N THR A 87 13.27 5.59 3.01
CA THR A 87 14.08 6.69 3.56
C THR A 87 14.27 6.52 5.06
N ALA A 88 15.28 7.14 5.62
CA ALA A 88 15.44 7.23 7.06
C ALA A 88 14.26 7.97 7.70
N ASP A 89 13.94 7.65 8.95
CA ASP A 89 13.01 8.44 9.75
C ASP A 89 13.59 9.86 9.97
N GLY A 90 12.77 10.86 9.74
CA GLY A 90 13.10 12.26 10.04
C GLY A 90 14.05 12.97 9.08
N ASN A 91 14.53 12.30 8.02
CA ASN A 91 15.32 12.91 6.96
C ASN A 91 15.13 12.20 5.61
N ASN A 92 15.73 12.76 4.55
CA ASN A 92 15.62 12.24 3.18
C ASN A 92 16.76 11.31 2.76
N SER A 93 17.51 10.74 3.73
CA SER A 93 18.53 9.75 3.41
C SER A 93 17.90 8.47 2.87
N ILE A 94 18.17 8.15 1.61
CA ILE A 94 17.59 7.00 0.93
C ILE A 94 18.32 5.72 1.35
N ARG A 95 17.57 4.73 1.81
CA ARG A 95 18.05 3.40 2.20
C ARG A 95 18.19 2.47 1.01
N PHE A 96 17.18 2.49 0.16
CA PHE A 96 17.16 1.84 -1.14
C PHE A 96 16.20 2.57 -2.07
N ILE A 97 16.42 2.43 -3.37
CA ILE A 97 15.57 2.96 -4.42
C ILE A 97 15.64 2.04 -5.63
N SER A 98 14.50 1.69 -6.21
CA SER A 98 14.40 0.79 -7.35
C SER A 98 13.20 1.14 -8.22
N ILE A 99 13.27 0.82 -9.50
CA ILE A 99 12.12 0.84 -10.41
C ILE A 99 11.59 -0.58 -10.53
N VAL A 100 10.33 -0.78 -10.16
CA VAL A 100 9.60 -2.03 -10.39
C VAL A 100 8.77 -1.86 -11.65
N THR A 101 9.05 -2.66 -12.66
CA THR A 101 8.33 -2.67 -13.93
C THR A 101 7.41 -3.89 -13.99
N ALA A 102 6.11 -3.63 -14.16
CA ALA A 102 5.12 -4.66 -14.46
C ALA A 102 4.80 -4.60 -15.96
N ASP A 103 5.23 -5.63 -16.70
CA ASP A 103 4.83 -5.82 -18.09
C ASP A 103 3.62 -6.75 -18.11
N LEU A 104 2.46 -6.18 -18.39
CA LEU A 104 1.19 -6.90 -18.40
C LEU A 104 1.00 -7.68 -19.71
N ASN A 105 1.72 -7.33 -20.79
CA ASN A 105 1.68 -8.06 -22.06
C ASN A 105 2.39 -9.41 -21.89
N ASP A 106 3.59 -9.38 -21.32
CA ASP A 106 4.42 -10.57 -21.11
C ASP A 106 4.16 -11.25 -19.76
N LYS A 107 3.31 -10.65 -18.91
CA LYS A 107 2.99 -11.11 -17.53
C LYS A 107 4.25 -11.33 -16.69
N THR A 108 5.16 -10.35 -16.74
CA THR A 108 6.43 -10.37 -16.01
C THR A 108 6.59 -9.18 -15.07
N LEU A 109 7.38 -9.38 -14.02
CA LEU A 109 7.87 -8.32 -13.17
C LEU A 109 9.39 -8.23 -13.27
N SER A 110 9.91 -7.01 -13.29
CA SER A 110 11.35 -6.80 -13.19
C SER A 110 11.67 -5.65 -12.25
N ILE A 111 12.86 -5.69 -11.65
CA ILE A 111 13.37 -4.64 -10.78
C ILE A 111 14.68 -4.13 -11.34
N LYS A 112 14.77 -2.81 -11.51
CA LYS A 112 16.00 -2.11 -11.83
C LYS A 112 16.50 -1.38 -10.58
N ALA A 113 17.70 -1.78 -10.13
CA ALA A 113 18.37 -1.10 -9.03
C ALA A 113 18.82 0.30 -9.43
N ILE A 114 18.77 1.23 -8.48
CA ILE A 114 19.34 2.57 -8.61
C ILE A 114 20.30 2.79 -7.45
N ASP A 115 21.52 3.27 -7.73
CA ASP A 115 22.43 3.65 -6.67
C ASP A 115 22.00 4.99 -6.04
N PRO A 116 21.59 5.01 -4.76
CA PRO A 116 21.16 6.24 -4.09
C PRO A 116 22.22 7.35 -4.07
N LYS A 117 23.49 6.97 -4.23
CA LYS A 117 24.67 7.86 -4.20
C LYS A 117 25.03 8.41 -5.58
N ALA A 118 24.41 7.88 -6.65
CA ALA A 118 24.66 8.39 -8.00
C ALA A 118 24.28 9.88 -8.08
N SER A 119 25.12 10.64 -8.79
CA SER A 119 24.85 12.06 -9.04
C SER A 119 23.97 12.20 -10.25
N VAL A 120 22.96 13.03 -10.14
CA VAL A 120 22.02 13.35 -11.22
C VAL A 120 21.83 14.86 -11.31
N SER A 121 21.63 15.37 -12.52
CA SER A 121 21.32 16.78 -12.77
C SER A 121 19.97 16.89 -13.45
N VAL A 122 19.09 17.68 -12.84
CA VAL A 122 17.80 18.10 -13.41
C VAL A 122 17.69 19.61 -13.33
N PRO A 123 16.79 20.25 -14.08
CA PRO A 123 16.64 21.70 -14.03
C PRO A 123 16.49 22.22 -12.60
N GLY A 124 17.41 23.10 -12.19
CA GLY A 124 17.42 23.73 -10.87
C GLY A 124 18.11 22.96 -9.75
N CYS A 125 18.53 21.69 -9.97
CA CYS A 125 19.21 20.91 -8.93
C CYS A 125 20.20 19.91 -9.51
N THR A 126 21.42 19.89 -8.95
CA THR A 126 22.44 18.86 -9.23
C THR A 126 22.88 18.25 -7.89
N GLY A 127 22.94 16.94 -7.79
CA GLY A 127 23.35 16.24 -6.58
C GLY A 127 22.93 14.78 -6.59
N THR A 128 22.96 14.15 -5.44
CA THR A 128 22.50 12.76 -5.27
C THR A 128 20.98 12.67 -5.27
N PHE A 129 20.42 11.47 -5.35
CA PHE A 129 18.97 11.30 -5.25
C PHE A 129 18.41 11.77 -3.89
N SER A 130 19.16 11.66 -2.81
CA SER A 130 18.75 12.26 -1.53
C SER A 130 18.65 13.78 -1.62
N THR A 131 19.59 14.44 -2.31
CA THR A 131 19.54 15.89 -2.57
C THR A 131 18.31 16.26 -3.41
N GLN A 132 17.96 15.46 -4.42
CA GLN A 132 16.76 15.69 -5.21
C GLN A 132 15.50 15.55 -4.36
N LEU A 133 15.48 14.58 -3.44
CA LEU A 133 14.35 14.35 -2.53
C LEU A 133 14.14 15.50 -1.52
N ASP A 134 15.17 16.27 -1.20
CA ASP A 134 15.03 17.48 -0.36
C ASP A 134 14.12 18.55 -1.00
N TYR A 135 13.95 18.51 -2.32
CA TYR A 135 12.99 19.34 -3.07
C TYR A 135 11.62 18.65 -3.26
N GLY A 136 11.42 17.48 -2.63
CA GLY A 136 10.18 16.71 -2.66
C GLY A 136 10.20 15.51 -3.60
N THR A 137 9.26 14.57 -3.36
CA THR A 137 9.16 13.33 -4.14
C THR A 137 8.95 13.55 -5.65
N PRO A 138 8.19 14.56 -6.14
CA PRO A 138 8.08 14.83 -7.57
C PRO A 138 9.43 15.19 -8.23
N GLN A 139 10.30 15.91 -7.53
CA GLN A 139 11.64 16.25 -8.03
C GLN A 139 12.51 14.98 -8.09
N LEU A 140 12.41 14.11 -7.10
CA LEU A 140 13.09 12.80 -7.13
C LEU A 140 12.62 11.95 -8.31
N VAL A 141 11.31 11.88 -8.56
CA VAL A 141 10.75 11.15 -9.71
C VAL A 141 11.36 11.65 -11.02
N LEU A 142 11.36 12.96 -11.24
CA LEU A 142 11.98 13.57 -12.42
C LEU A 142 13.48 13.21 -12.55
N ALA A 143 14.20 13.20 -11.43
CA ALA A 143 15.61 12.83 -11.40
C ALA A 143 15.82 11.36 -11.77
N VAL A 144 14.95 10.47 -11.30
CA VAL A 144 14.99 9.04 -11.62
C VAL A 144 14.66 8.80 -13.08
N GLU A 145 13.65 9.47 -13.63
CA GLU A 145 13.31 9.40 -15.06
C GLU A 145 14.48 9.84 -15.93
N ASN A 146 15.10 10.98 -15.60
CA ASN A 146 16.28 11.49 -16.32
C ASN A 146 17.48 10.53 -16.27
N TYR A 147 17.72 9.94 -15.10
CA TYR A 147 18.86 9.04 -14.90
C TYR A 147 18.64 7.69 -15.58
N SER A 148 17.45 7.12 -15.46
CA SER A 148 17.14 5.76 -15.90
C SER A 148 16.69 5.67 -17.35
N GLY A 149 16.17 6.79 -17.92
CA GLY A 149 15.47 6.81 -19.20
C GLY A 149 14.07 6.15 -19.15
N VAL A 150 13.57 5.81 -17.97
CA VAL A 150 12.30 5.14 -17.76
C VAL A 150 11.29 6.12 -17.16
N LYS A 151 10.12 6.26 -17.79
CA LYS A 151 9.04 7.08 -17.23
C LYS A 151 8.39 6.36 -16.04
N ILE A 152 8.18 7.09 -14.95
CA ILE A 152 7.56 6.57 -13.71
C ILE A 152 6.07 6.91 -13.73
N ASP A 153 5.24 5.89 -13.60
CA ASP A 153 3.77 6.06 -13.54
C ASP A 153 3.30 6.40 -12.13
N LYS A 154 3.88 5.76 -11.12
CA LYS A 154 3.53 5.93 -9.70
C LYS A 154 4.74 5.75 -8.81
N TYR A 155 4.70 6.34 -7.62
CA TYR A 155 5.73 6.11 -6.61
C TYR A 155 5.16 5.55 -5.30
N ILE A 156 6.00 4.83 -4.57
CA ILE A 156 5.75 4.28 -3.24
C ILE A 156 6.97 4.57 -2.39
N ARG A 157 6.79 5.44 -1.39
CA ARG A 157 7.83 5.81 -0.45
C ARG A 157 7.44 5.39 0.96
N SER A 158 8.33 4.68 1.64
CA SER A 158 8.22 4.38 3.07
C SER A 158 9.35 5.04 3.85
N THR A 159 9.20 5.14 5.18
CA THR A 159 10.29 5.45 6.09
C THR A 159 10.79 4.16 6.76
N ASP A 160 11.93 4.22 7.47
CA ASP A 160 12.47 3.09 8.23
C ASP A 160 11.40 2.46 9.17
N SER A 161 10.67 3.30 9.93
CA SER A 161 9.63 2.84 10.87
C SER A 161 8.41 2.24 10.15
N ASN A 162 8.01 2.85 9.05
CA ASN A 162 6.87 2.38 8.27
C ASN A 162 7.20 1.09 7.52
N PHE A 163 8.40 0.98 6.93
CA PHE A 163 8.90 -0.26 6.33
C PHE A 163 8.84 -1.41 7.33
N LYS A 164 9.38 -1.21 8.55
CA LYS A 164 9.32 -2.22 9.61
C LYS A 164 7.89 -2.63 9.94
N SER A 165 6.98 -1.67 10.01
CA SER A 165 5.56 -1.93 10.28
C SER A 165 4.88 -2.72 9.16
N ILE A 166 5.20 -2.43 7.89
CA ILE A 166 4.69 -3.17 6.73
C ILE A 166 5.19 -4.63 6.77
N ILE A 167 6.49 -4.85 6.97
CA ILE A 167 7.05 -6.20 7.03
C ILE A 167 6.44 -7.01 8.17
N ASN A 168 6.28 -6.41 9.36
CA ASN A 168 5.62 -7.06 10.50
C ASN A 168 4.16 -7.41 10.20
N TYR A 169 3.43 -6.51 9.55
CA TYR A 169 2.04 -6.75 9.12
C TYR A 169 1.95 -7.92 8.13
N LEU A 170 2.92 -8.04 7.23
CA LEU A 170 3.00 -9.13 6.25
C LEU A 170 3.53 -10.46 6.85
N GLY A 171 3.78 -10.52 8.16
CA GLY A 171 4.24 -11.72 8.86
C GLY A 171 5.72 -12.02 8.71
N GLY A 172 6.54 -11.05 8.33
CA GLY A 172 7.98 -11.21 8.09
C GLY A 172 8.31 -11.75 6.71
N ILE A 173 9.60 -11.85 6.40
CA ILE A 173 10.15 -12.36 5.12
C ILE A 173 11.08 -13.53 5.42
N GLU A 174 10.93 -14.62 4.69
CA GLU A 174 11.86 -15.74 4.76
C GLU A 174 13.13 -15.41 3.96
N VAL A 175 14.27 -15.53 4.61
CA VAL A 175 15.58 -15.20 4.01
C VAL A 175 16.56 -16.31 4.28
N ASN A 176 17.27 -16.74 3.25
CA ASN A 176 18.45 -17.59 3.40
C ASN A 176 19.71 -16.73 3.42
N VAL A 177 20.25 -16.50 4.62
CA VAL A 177 21.49 -15.72 4.79
C VAL A 177 22.68 -16.57 4.46
N GLU A 178 23.34 -16.30 3.34
CA GLU A 178 24.49 -17.10 2.84
C GLU A 178 25.70 -17.06 3.77
N LYS A 179 25.96 -15.89 4.37
CA LYS A 179 27.07 -15.63 5.30
C LYS A 179 26.57 -14.81 6.47
N GLN A 180 27.11 -15.10 7.66
CA GLN A 180 26.85 -14.26 8.84
C GLN A 180 27.20 -12.79 8.56
N ILE A 181 26.30 -11.90 8.94
CA ILE A 181 26.50 -10.45 8.89
C ILE A 181 26.83 -9.97 10.30
N ASP A 182 27.94 -9.27 10.45
CA ASP A 182 28.32 -8.59 11.70
C ASP A 182 28.84 -7.19 11.32
N ILE A 183 27.95 -6.20 11.44
CA ILE A 183 28.23 -4.79 11.15
C ILE A 183 28.05 -4.02 12.44
N ARG A 184 29.05 -3.22 12.79
CA ARG A 184 29.09 -2.38 13.99
C ARG A 184 29.63 -1.00 13.65
N THR A 185 28.81 -0.20 12.98
CA THR A 185 29.10 1.20 12.68
C THR A 185 28.17 2.12 13.47
N PRO A 186 28.47 3.42 13.61
CA PRO A 186 27.54 4.37 14.22
C PRO A 186 26.16 4.41 13.52
N GLU A 187 26.15 4.18 12.20
CA GLU A 187 24.94 4.26 11.36
C GLU A 187 24.15 2.95 11.33
N LEU A 188 24.82 1.80 11.57
CA LEU A 188 24.20 0.49 11.49
C LEU A 188 24.89 -0.51 12.43
N THR A 189 24.10 -1.08 13.33
CA THR A 189 24.51 -2.28 14.09
C THR A 189 23.60 -3.43 13.71
N ALA A 190 24.17 -4.48 13.11
CA ALA A 190 23.45 -5.67 12.69
C ALA A 190 24.29 -6.92 12.93
N VAL A 191 23.75 -7.88 13.67
CA VAL A 191 24.30 -9.23 13.81
C VAL A 191 23.22 -10.20 13.36
N ILE A 192 23.42 -10.81 12.18
CA ILE A 192 22.46 -11.71 11.55
C ILE A 192 23.19 -13.03 11.26
N ALA A 193 22.67 -14.11 11.84
CA ALA A 193 23.27 -15.44 11.66
C ALA A 193 23.09 -15.95 10.22
N LYS A 194 23.99 -16.83 9.80
CA LYS A 194 23.85 -17.58 8.54
C LYS A 194 22.68 -18.57 8.64
N GLY A 195 22.00 -18.83 7.53
CA GLY A 195 20.97 -19.85 7.36
C GLY A 195 19.59 -19.29 7.10
N ASN A 196 18.62 -20.20 7.02
CA ASN A 196 17.22 -19.85 6.77
C ASN A 196 16.59 -19.29 8.04
N GLN A 197 15.92 -18.15 7.90
CA GLN A 197 15.23 -17.50 9.00
C GLN A 197 14.12 -16.58 8.50
N THR A 198 13.06 -16.43 9.29
CA THR A 198 12.01 -15.44 9.04
C THR A 198 12.41 -14.12 9.70
N MET A 199 12.62 -13.09 8.91
CA MET A 199 13.02 -11.77 9.40
C MET A 199 11.79 -10.88 9.62
N ALA A 200 11.61 -10.44 10.87
CA ALA A 200 10.68 -9.36 11.21
C ALA A 200 11.23 -8.00 10.73
N GLY A 201 10.39 -6.97 10.74
CA GLY A 201 10.68 -5.68 10.13
C GLY A 201 12.01 -5.04 10.51
N ASP A 202 12.40 -5.08 11.80
CA ASP A 202 13.68 -4.51 12.23
C ASP A 202 14.88 -5.27 11.68
N THR A 203 14.84 -6.60 11.74
CA THR A 203 15.92 -7.45 11.18
C THR A 203 15.98 -7.33 9.67
N MET A 204 14.82 -7.30 8.99
CA MET A 204 14.74 -7.15 7.54
C MET A 204 15.30 -5.81 7.07
N LEU A 205 15.00 -4.72 7.75
CA LEU A 205 15.58 -3.41 7.44
C LEU A 205 17.10 -3.43 7.61
N LYS A 206 17.61 -3.99 8.70
CA LYS A 206 19.06 -4.14 8.94
C LYS A 206 19.70 -5.01 7.87
N TYR A 207 19.02 -6.07 7.43
CA TYR A 207 19.51 -6.95 6.38
C TYR A 207 19.64 -6.20 5.05
N ILE A 208 18.62 -5.49 4.58
CA ILE A 208 18.70 -4.67 3.36
C ILE A 208 19.80 -3.60 3.51
N ARG A 209 19.88 -2.93 4.66
CA ARG A 209 20.87 -1.88 4.90
C ARG A 209 22.29 -2.41 4.93
N SER A 210 22.51 -3.68 5.26
CA SER A 210 23.85 -4.28 5.20
C SER A 210 24.43 -4.31 3.77
N PHE A 211 23.60 -4.06 2.76
CA PHE A 211 23.94 -3.98 1.34
C PHE A 211 23.79 -2.57 0.74
N GLU A 212 23.84 -1.50 1.55
CA GLU A 212 23.72 -0.10 1.08
C GLU A 212 24.73 0.30 -0.02
N SER A 213 25.86 -0.39 -0.12
CA SER A 213 26.85 -0.20 -1.20
C SER A 213 26.68 -1.14 -2.39
N GLN A 214 25.65 -1.97 -2.39
CA GLN A 214 25.38 -3.00 -3.40
C GLN A 214 23.91 -2.90 -3.86
N PRO A 215 23.54 -1.89 -4.67
CA PRO A 215 22.15 -1.64 -5.07
C PRO A 215 21.50 -2.86 -5.73
N ASN A 216 22.25 -3.61 -6.56
CA ASN A 216 21.73 -4.83 -7.19
C ASN A 216 21.36 -5.90 -6.14
N LYS A 217 22.18 -6.07 -5.08
CA LYS A 217 21.83 -7.01 -4.01
C LYS A 217 20.60 -6.56 -3.23
N GLN A 218 20.43 -5.26 -3.03
CA GLN A 218 19.18 -4.73 -2.46
C GLN A 218 17.99 -5.02 -3.37
N ALA A 219 18.14 -4.87 -4.68
CA ALA A 219 17.09 -5.18 -5.65
C ALA A 219 16.71 -6.68 -5.66
N GLU A 220 17.71 -7.59 -5.56
CA GLU A 220 17.47 -9.03 -5.41
C GLU A 220 16.64 -9.32 -4.14
N ILE A 221 17.01 -8.73 -3.02
CA ILE A 221 16.26 -8.88 -1.76
C ILE A 221 14.82 -8.36 -1.90
N ILE A 222 14.62 -7.24 -2.60
CA ILE A 222 13.28 -6.68 -2.84
C ILE A 222 12.50 -7.60 -3.79
N ALA A 223 13.13 -8.19 -4.80
CA ALA A 223 12.53 -9.17 -5.68
C ALA A 223 11.99 -10.37 -4.89
N ASP A 224 12.83 -10.97 -4.04
CA ASP A 224 12.45 -12.08 -3.16
C ASP A 224 11.26 -11.71 -2.24
N MET A 225 11.24 -10.48 -1.72
CA MET A 225 10.12 -9.99 -0.89
C MET A 225 8.82 -9.91 -1.70
N ILE A 226 8.88 -9.40 -2.92
CA ILE A 226 7.72 -9.30 -3.81
C ILE A 226 7.23 -10.70 -4.17
N GLU A 227 8.11 -11.61 -4.58
CA GLU A 227 7.75 -12.99 -4.92
C GLU A 227 7.04 -13.71 -3.77
N GLN A 228 7.55 -13.56 -2.54
CA GLN A 228 6.93 -14.18 -1.36
C GLN A 228 5.57 -13.61 -1.00
N LYS A 229 5.35 -12.32 -1.23
CA LYS A 229 4.14 -11.63 -0.74
C LYS A 229 3.11 -11.36 -1.82
N LEU A 230 3.49 -11.34 -3.10
CA LEU A 230 2.56 -11.16 -4.20
C LEU A 230 2.06 -12.52 -4.70
N THR A 231 1.03 -13.02 -4.02
CA THR A 231 0.42 -14.33 -4.28
C THR A 231 -1.07 -14.16 -4.59
N SER A 232 -1.69 -15.19 -5.18
CA SER A 232 -3.14 -15.22 -5.40
C SER A 232 -3.94 -15.08 -4.09
N ALA A 233 -3.43 -15.63 -2.98
CA ALA A 233 -4.05 -15.47 -1.66
C ALA A 233 -3.95 -14.03 -1.13
N ALA A 234 -2.83 -13.34 -1.36
CA ALA A 234 -2.68 -11.93 -1.02
C ALA A 234 -3.58 -11.05 -1.89
N LEU A 235 -3.70 -11.36 -3.18
CA LEU A 235 -4.59 -10.64 -4.09
C LEU A 235 -6.07 -10.76 -3.67
N ALA A 236 -6.50 -11.92 -3.19
CA ALA A 236 -7.85 -12.10 -2.66
C ALA A 236 -8.19 -11.17 -1.47
N ASN A 237 -7.15 -10.70 -0.76
CA ASN A 237 -7.25 -9.76 0.38
C ASN A 237 -6.70 -8.36 0.06
N ALA A 238 -6.57 -8.01 -1.23
CA ALA A 238 -5.89 -6.79 -1.66
C ALA A 238 -6.47 -5.50 -1.05
N ASP A 239 -7.79 -5.39 -0.91
CA ASP A 239 -8.45 -4.21 -0.32
C ASP A 239 -8.07 -4.02 1.15
N ALA A 240 -8.01 -5.11 1.91
CA ALA A 240 -7.59 -5.08 3.31
C ALA A 240 -6.10 -4.70 3.43
N HIS A 241 -5.26 -5.25 2.56
CA HIS A 241 -3.84 -4.90 2.50
C HIS A 241 -3.64 -3.44 2.09
N TYR A 242 -4.34 -2.96 1.06
CA TYR A 242 -4.29 -1.57 0.64
C TYR A 242 -4.68 -0.62 1.78
N THR A 243 -5.84 -0.85 2.40
CA THR A 243 -6.33 -0.02 3.51
C THR A 243 -5.32 0.08 4.65
N LYS A 244 -4.60 -1.00 4.93
CA LYS A 244 -3.61 -1.05 6.00
C LYS A 244 -2.29 -0.38 5.61
N ILE A 245 -1.82 -0.60 4.39
CA ILE A 245 -0.50 -0.17 3.93
C ILE A 245 -0.51 1.30 3.48
N ILE A 246 -1.59 1.78 2.86
CA ILE A 246 -1.65 3.16 2.32
C ILE A 246 -1.37 4.23 3.39
N ASN A 247 -1.72 3.95 4.65
CA ASN A 247 -1.45 4.83 5.77
C ASN A 247 0.00 4.78 6.28
N LEU A 248 0.80 3.85 5.76
CA LEU A 248 2.22 3.64 6.09
C LEU A 248 3.16 4.07 4.96
N ILE A 249 2.63 4.63 3.88
CA ILE A 249 3.42 5.06 2.73
C ILE A 249 3.03 6.47 2.30
N GLU A 250 3.97 7.16 1.66
CA GLU A 250 3.70 8.31 0.82
C GLU A 250 3.61 7.82 -0.63
N SER A 251 2.53 8.13 -1.31
CA SER A 251 2.30 7.68 -2.68
C SER A 251 1.33 8.61 -3.41
N ASP A 252 1.42 8.63 -4.74
CA ASP A 252 0.45 9.26 -5.64
C ASP A 252 -0.61 8.26 -6.15
N ILE A 253 -0.68 7.06 -5.56
CA ILE A 253 -1.68 6.04 -5.88
C ILE A 253 -3.02 6.42 -5.25
N SER A 254 -4.00 6.75 -6.07
CA SER A 254 -5.39 6.97 -5.65
C SER A 254 -6.15 5.63 -5.55
N VAL A 255 -7.35 5.66 -4.95
CA VAL A 255 -8.24 4.48 -4.90
C VAL A 255 -8.58 3.97 -6.31
N VAL A 256 -8.77 4.88 -7.28
CA VAL A 256 -9.02 4.49 -8.68
C VAL A 256 -7.80 3.79 -9.28
N ASN A 257 -6.60 4.35 -9.08
CA ASN A 257 -5.36 3.70 -9.53
C ASN A 257 -5.16 2.33 -8.88
N PHE A 258 -5.55 2.17 -7.60
CA PHE A 258 -5.46 0.89 -6.93
C PHE A 258 -6.40 -0.16 -7.57
N ALA A 259 -7.62 0.21 -7.95
CA ALA A 259 -8.52 -0.69 -8.68
C ALA A 259 -7.93 -1.15 -10.02
N ASP A 260 -7.31 -0.22 -10.78
CA ASP A 260 -6.61 -0.56 -12.03
C ASP A 260 -5.41 -1.49 -11.76
N MET A 261 -4.62 -1.22 -10.70
CA MET A 261 -3.52 -2.08 -10.29
C MET A 261 -3.99 -3.49 -9.91
N GLN A 262 -5.13 -3.62 -9.23
CA GLN A 262 -5.71 -4.94 -8.93
C GLN A 262 -6.02 -5.75 -10.19
N GLN A 263 -6.52 -5.12 -11.25
CA GLN A 263 -6.75 -5.81 -12.53
C GLN A 263 -5.43 -6.26 -13.15
N GLY A 264 -4.40 -5.40 -13.14
CA GLY A 264 -3.06 -5.78 -13.58
C GLY A 264 -2.48 -6.95 -12.77
N LEU A 265 -2.63 -6.94 -11.45
CA LEU A 265 -2.18 -8.03 -10.57
C LEU A 265 -2.96 -9.33 -10.84
N LYS A 266 -4.26 -9.27 -11.13
CA LYS A 266 -5.05 -10.42 -11.55
C LYS A 266 -4.53 -11.01 -12.87
N ALA A 267 -4.13 -10.15 -13.81
CA ALA A 267 -3.55 -10.61 -15.07
C ALA A 267 -2.17 -11.27 -14.87
N LEU A 268 -1.31 -10.67 -14.04
CA LEU A 268 0.01 -11.22 -13.71
C LEU A 268 -0.06 -12.57 -12.98
N LEU A 269 -1.05 -12.74 -12.10
CA LEU A 269 -1.25 -13.95 -11.28
C LEU A 269 -2.21 -14.97 -11.92
N TYR A 270 -2.75 -14.66 -13.10
CA TYR A 270 -3.68 -15.57 -13.78
C TYR A 270 -2.99 -16.92 -14.05
N ASP A 271 -3.65 -18.01 -13.60
CA ASP A 271 -3.14 -19.39 -13.63
C ASP A 271 -1.80 -19.62 -12.90
N LYS A 272 -1.41 -18.68 -12.02
CA LYS A 272 -0.18 -18.75 -11.23
C LYS A 272 -0.47 -18.55 -9.75
N ASN A 273 0.26 -19.27 -8.90
CA ASN A 273 0.17 -19.06 -7.44
C ASN A 273 1.00 -17.86 -6.94
N GLY A 274 1.91 -17.35 -7.78
CA GLY A 274 2.81 -16.25 -7.47
C GLY A 274 3.45 -15.68 -8.73
N VAL A 275 4.30 -14.69 -8.55
CA VAL A 275 5.07 -14.03 -9.62
C VAL A 275 6.54 -14.42 -9.53
N THR A 276 7.24 -14.34 -10.66
CA THR A 276 8.70 -14.35 -10.70
C THR A 276 9.17 -12.94 -11.04
N VAL A 277 10.17 -12.47 -10.32
CA VAL A 277 10.72 -11.12 -10.47
C VAL A 277 12.16 -11.20 -10.95
N THR A 278 12.46 -10.62 -12.09
CA THR A 278 13.83 -10.52 -12.60
C THR A 278 14.51 -9.23 -12.14
N VAL A 279 15.82 -9.29 -11.91
CA VAL A 279 16.63 -8.09 -11.57
C VAL A 279 17.48 -7.71 -12.77
N ASN A 280 17.37 -6.44 -13.21
CA ASN A 280 18.03 -5.89 -14.40
C ASN A 280 19.11 -4.87 -14.03
#